data_f00c61df46d34f3765aff2a8c71357d0
#
_entry.id   f00c61df46d34f3765aff2a8c71357d0
#
_cell.length_a   1.000
_cell.length_b   1.000
_cell.length_c   1.000
_cell.angle_alpha   90.00
_cell.angle_beta   90.00
_cell.angle_gamma   90.00
#
_symmetry.space_group_name_H-M   'P 1'
#
loop_
_entity.id
_entity.type
_entity.pdbx_description
1 polymer ?
#
loop_
_entity_poly.entity_id
_entity_poly.type
_entity_poly.pdbx_seq_one_letter_code
_entity_poly.pdbx_strand_id
1 'polypeptide(L)'
;MMITRKMVIAGFCAAILAMASTAFAGNPVTPFSQAAFKSAQTAGKPILVEIHADWCPTCRAQKPVLERLTSDPKFKDLQVFRVDFDAQKADVKQFGAQMQSTLIVFKGDKETGRSVGDTKEASIASLLAKAL
;
A
#
# COMPACT_ATOMS: atom_id res chain seq x y z
N MET A 1 -18.49 -74.86 12.58
CA MET A 1 -17.62 -73.83 13.16
C MET A 1 -17.37 -72.72 12.17
N MET A 2 -18.07 -71.64 12.28
CA MET A 2 -17.93 -70.44 11.37
C MET A 2 -17.00 -69.46 12.01
N ILE A 3 -15.86 -69.22 11.39
CA ILE A 3 -14.90 -68.17 11.82
C ILE A 3 -15.16 -66.92 10.98
N THR A 4 -15.76 -65.92 11.58
CA THR A 4 -16.06 -64.64 10.96
C THR A 4 -14.80 -63.78 11.01
N ARG A 5 -14.15 -63.57 9.87
CA ARG A 5 -13.05 -62.62 9.75
C ARG A 5 -13.62 -61.21 9.64
N LYS A 6 -13.45 -60.43 10.72
CA LYS A 6 -13.71 -58.98 10.68
C LYS A 6 -12.58 -58.28 9.95
N MET A 7 -12.91 -57.76 8.80
CA MET A 7 -12.04 -56.92 7.99
C MET A 7 -12.07 -55.49 8.53
N VAL A 8 -10.97 -55.07 9.19
CA VAL A 8 -10.78 -53.66 9.61
C VAL A 8 -10.25 -52.88 8.43
N ILE A 9 -11.10 -52.05 7.85
CA ILE A 9 -10.68 -51.09 6.83
C ILE A 9 -10.15 -49.86 7.56
N ALA A 10 -8.83 -49.70 7.60
CA ALA A 10 -8.18 -48.51 8.07
C ALA A 10 -8.32 -47.41 6.99
N GLY A 11 -9.22 -46.46 7.25
CA GLY A 11 -9.38 -45.30 6.43
C GLY A 11 -8.19 -44.35 6.60
N PHE A 12 -7.39 -44.21 5.57
CA PHE A 12 -6.30 -43.25 5.50
C PHE A 12 -6.91 -41.89 5.08
N CYS A 13 -7.25 -41.03 6.07
CA CYS A 13 -7.61 -39.63 5.79
C CYS A 13 -6.34 -38.86 5.46
N ALA A 14 -6.07 -38.70 4.18
CA ALA A 14 -5.08 -37.76 3.69
C ALA A 14 -5.61 -36.33 3.90
N ALA A 15 -5.13 -35.66 4.94
CA ALA A 15 -5.38 -34.23 5.15
C ALA A 15 -4.57 -33.45 4.09
N ILE A 16 -5.24 -32.99 3.03
CA ILE A 16 -4.68 -32.06 2.08
C ILE A 16 -4.63 -30.68 2.78
N LEU A 17 -3.45 -30.29 3.28
CA LEU A 17 -3.18 -28.93 3.70
C LEU A 17 -3.19 -28.05 2.43
N ALA A 18 -4.30 -27.38 2.18
CA ALA A 18 -4.36 -26.30 1.20
C ALA A 18 -3.51 -25.14 1.75
N MET A 19 -2.29 -25.00 1.25
CA MET A 19 -1.50 -23.79 1.47
C MET A 19 -2.17 -22.67 0.69
N ALA A 20 -2.95 -21.85 1.39
CA ALA A 20 -3.48 -20.61 0.85
C ALA A 20 -2.28 -19.67 0.62
N SER A 21 -1.83 -19.56 -0.62
CA SER A 21 -0.90 -18.51 -1.04
C SER A 21 -1.65 -17.18 -0.90
N THR A 22 -1.37 -16.43 0.18
CA THR A 22 -1.84 -15.05 0.30
C THR A 22 -1.08 -14.22 -0.73
N ALA A 23 -1.71 -13.98 -1.88
CA ALA A 23 -1.23 -12.98 -2.83
C ALA A 23 -1.23 -11.63 -2.08
N PHE A 24 -0.07 -11.03 -1.88
CA PHE A 24 0.05 -9.69 -1.31
C PHE A 24 -0.42 -8.70 -2.37
N ALA A 25 -1.65 -8.21 -2.22
CA ALA A 25 -2.11 -7.05 -2.96
C ALA A 25 -1.42 -5.81 -2.37
N GLY A 26 -1.02 -4.85 -3.22
CA GLY A 26 -0.48 -3.58 -2.76
C GLY A 26 -1.46 -2.87 -1.81
N ASN A 27 -0.95 -1.94 -1.02
CA ASN A 27 -1.77 -1.20 -0.06
C ASN A 27 -2.89 -0.44 -0.78
N PRO A 28 -4.12 -0.47 -0.27
CA PRO A 28 -5.22 0.25 -0.88
C PRO A 28 -4.93 1.76 -0.88
N VAL A 29 -5.21 2.40 -2.00
CA VAL A 29 -5.14 3.86 -2.12
C VAL A 29 -6.45 4.44 -1.60
N THR A 30 -6.37 5.24 -0.56
CA THR A 30 -7.53 5.89 0.08
C THR A 30 -7.66 7.32 -0.44
N PRO A 31 -8.83 7.77 -0.88
CA PRO A 31 -9.07 9.17 -1.14
C PRO A 31 -8.73 10.01 0.09
N PHE A 32 -7.99 11.10 -0.12
CA PHE A 32 -7.55 11.94 0.99
C PHE A 32 -8.75 12.60 1.70
N SER A 33 -8.73 12.53 3.02
CA SER A 33 -9.53 13.37 3.89
C SER A 33 -8.70 13.79 5.10
N GLN A 34 -8.91 15.00 5.59
CA GLN A 34 -8.19 15.51 6.77
C GLN A 34 -8.38 14.61 7.98
N ALA A 35 -9.60 14.10 8.20
CA ALA A 35 -9.90 13.24 9.34
C ALA A 35 -9.13 11.92 9.28
N ALA A 36 -9.12 11.24 8.13
CA ALA A 36 -8.40 9.97 7.97
C ALA A 36 -6.88 10.17 8.05
N PHE A 37 -6.37 11.23 7.43
CA PHE A 37 -4.95 11.58 7.50
C PHE A 37 -4.50 11.89 8.93
N LYS A 38 -5.25 12.72 9.65
CA LYS A 38 -4.95 13.04 11.06
C LYS A 38 -5.01 11.80 11.96
N SER A 39 -5.96 10.90 11.72
CA SER A 39 -6.06 9.64 12.45
C SER A 39 -4.82 8.77 12.24
N ALA A 40 -4.35 8.64 11.00
CA ALA A 40 -3.14 7.89 10.69
C ALA A 40 -1.88 8.52 11.32
N GLN A 41 -1.78 9.85 11.30
CA GLN A 41 -0.70 10.58 11.96
C GLN A 41 -0.68 10.33 13.47
N THR A 42 -1.83 10.46 14.13
CA THR A 42 -1.99 10.25 15.58
C THR A 42 -1.65 8.81 15.97
N ALA A 43 -1.97 7.84 15.11
CA ALA A 43 -1.61 6.43 15.30
C ALA A 43 -0.12 6.13 15.00
N GLY A 44 0.67 7.13 14.61
CA GLY A 44 2.09 6.96 14.31
C GLY A 44 2.36 6.12 13.06
N LYS A 45 1.41 6.04 12.14
CA LYS A 45 1.51 5.21 10.93
C LYS A 45 2.51 5.79 9.94
N PRO A 46 3.21 4.94 9.16
CA PRO A 46 3.90 5.39 7.97
C PRO A 46 2.87 5.80 6.91
N ILE A 47 3.08 6.95 6.26
CA ILE A 47 2.11 7.53 5.34
C ILE A 47 2.80 7.95 4.05
N LEU A 48 2.15 7.65 2.92
CA LEU A 48 2.41 8.23 1.62
C LEU A 48 1.22 9.08 1.20
N VAL A 49 1.46 10.33 0.81
CA VAL A 49 0.50 11.20 0.14
C VAL A 49 0.89 11.33 -1.32
N GLU A 50 -0.01 10.96 -2.22
CA GLU A 50 0.13 11.12 -3.66
C GLU A 50 -0.69 12.33 -4.12
N ILE A 51 -0.04 13.33 -4.69
CA ILE A 51 -0.72 14.41 -5.40
C ILE A 51 -0.91 13.93 -6.84
N HIS A 52 -2.13 13.63 -7.23
CA HIS A 52 -2.47 12.87 -8.44
C HIS A 52 -3.45 13.62 -9.34
N ALA A 53 -3.30 13.44 -10.64
CA ALA A 53 -4.31 13.81 -11.62
C ALA A 53 -4.44 12.68 -12.66
N ASP A 54 -5.67 12.34 -13.05
CA ASP A 54 -5.91 11.23 -13.99
C ASP A 54 -5.34 11.49 -15.39
N TRP A 55 -5.28 12.74 -15.80
CA TRP A 55 -4.70 13.17 -17.08
C TRP A 55 -3.17 13.21 -17.09
N CYS A 56 -2.51 13.12 -15.94
CA CYS A 56 -1.06 13.29 -15.78
C CYS A 56 -0.29 12.05 -16.25
N PRO A 57 0.54 12.14 -17.32
CA PRO A 57 1.32 10.99 -17.80
C PRO A 57 2.32 10.47 -16.77
N THR A 58 2.96 11.36 -16.02
CA THR A 58 3.92 10.99 -14.97
C THR A 58 3.23 10.25 -13.82
N CYS A 59 2.02 10.66 -13.42
CA CYS A 59 1.23 9.95 -12.41
C CYS A 59 0.88 8.53 -12.88
N ARG A 60 0.52 8.38 -14.16
CA ARG A 60 0.28 7.05 -14.76
C ARG A 60 1.52 6.16 -14.76
N ALA A 61 2.70 6.75 -14.99
CA ALA A 61 3.96 6.03 -14.93
C ALA A 61 4.36 5.65 -13.49
N GLN A 62 4.03 6.47 -12.49
CA GLN A 62 4.25 6.17 -11.07
C GLN A 62 3.38 5.02 -10.58
N LYS A 63 2.16 4.89 -11.07
CA LYS A 63 1.17 3.94 -10.56
C LYS A 63 1.70 2.50 -10.48
N PRO A 64 2.21 1.86 -11.56
CA PRO A 64 2.70 0.48 -11.48
C PRO A 64 3.94 0.34 -10.57
N VAL A 65 4.75 1.37 -10.44
CA VAL A 65 5.90 1.38 -9.53
C VAL A 65 5.42 1.35 -8.08
N LEU A 66 4.47 2.22 -7.72
CA LEU A 66 3.90 2.28 -6.39
C LEU A 66 3.16 0.99 -6.03
N GLU A 67 2.41 0.40 -6.96
CA GLU A 67 1.72 -0.87 -6.75
C GLU A 67 2.71 -2.00 -6.44
N ARG A 68 3.82 -2.09 -7.16
CA ARG A 68 4.86 -3.10 -6.86
C ARG A 68 5.52 -2.86 -5.52
N LEU A 69 5.92 -1.62 -5.22
CA LEU A 69 6.60 -1.30 -3.97
C LEU A 69 5.69 -1.51 -2.76
N THR A 70 4.44 -1.06 -2.82
CA THR A 70 3.50 -1.24 -1.70
C THR A 70 3.06 -2.69 -1.51
N SER A 71 3.33 -3.57 -2.48
CA SER A 71 3.15 -5.02 -2.33
C SER A 71 4.30 -5.69 -1.57
N ASP A 72 5.43 -5.00 -1.35
CA ASP A 72 6.52 -5.52 -0.53
C ASP A 72 6.08 -5.56 0.95
N PRO A 73 6.24 -6.71 1.65
CA PRO A 73 5.87 -6.85 3.05
C PRO A 73 6.43 -5.78 3.98
N LYS A 74 7.57 -5.19 3.67
CA LYS A 74 8.16 -4.12 4.50
C LYS A 74 7.30 -2.86 4.54
N PHE A 75 6.46 -2.63 3.52
CA PHE A 75 5.54 -1.49 3.44
C PHE A 75 4.10 -1.83 3.81
N LYS A 76 3.85 -3.01 4.38
CA LYS A 76 2.49 -3.52 4.71
C LYS A 76 1.64 -2.55 5.54
N ASP A 77 2.26 -1.73 6.39
CA ASP A 77 1.58 -0.78 7.28
C ASP A 77 1.50 0.64 6.70
N LEU A 78 2.08 0.86 5.51
CA LEU A 78 2.07 2.15 4.85
C LEU A 78 0.63 2.55 4.46
N GLN A 79 0.16 3.69 4.95
CA GLN A 79 -1.13 4.26 4.58
C GLN A 79 -0.94 5.14 3.35
N VAL A 80 -1.68 4.86 2.27
CA VAL A 80 -1.57 5.61 1.02
C VAL A 80 -2.80 6.48 0.84
N PHE A 81 -2.62 7.78 0.85
CA PHE A 81 -3.67 8.77 0.60
C PHE A 81 -3.44 9.44 -0.76
N ARG A 82 -4.50 9.60 -1.52
CA ARG A 82 -4.47 10.29 -2.81
C ARG A 82 -5.25 11.60 -2.74
N VAL A 83 -4.56 12.69 -3.03
CA VAL A 83 -5.14 14.03 -3.20
C VAL A 83 -5.36 14.27 -4.69
N ASP A 84 -6.59 14.59 -5.07
CA ASP A 84 -6.91 15.02 -6.43
C ASP A 84 -6.41 16.45 -6.66
N PHE A 85 -5.46 16.60 -7.57
CA PHE A 85 -4.82 17.88 -7.87
C PHE A 85 -5.80 18.95 -8.36
N ASP A 86 -6.83 18.54 -9.09
CA ASP A 86 -7.80 19.46 -9.66
C ASP A 86 -8.97 19.76 -8.74
N ALA A 87 -9.48 18.73 -8.06
CA ALA A 87 -10.66 18.83 -7.21
C ALA A 87 -10.33 19.28 -5.77
N GLN A 88 -9.15 18.94 -5.24
CA GLN A 88 -8.75 19.19 -3.85
C GLN A 88 -7.66 20.28 -3.74
N LYS A 89 -7.87 21.42 -4.37
CA LYS A 89 -6.87 22.50 -4.44
C LYS A 89 -6.42 23.03 -3.07
N ALA A 90 -7.33 23.06 -2.10
CA ALA A 90 -7.01 23.50 -0.74
C ALA A 90 -6.05 22.50 -0.06
N ASP A 91 -6.26 21.20 -0.24
CA ASP A 91 -5.38 20.16 0.30
C ASP A 91 -4.02 20.16 -0.41
N VAL A 92 -3.99 20.33 -1.73
CA VAL A 92 -2.75 20.50 -2.51
C VAL A 92 -1.93 21.67 -1.96
N LYS A 93 -2.57 22.80 -1.71
CA LYS A 93 -1.92 24.00 -1.12
C LYS A 93 -1.44 23.73 0.32
N GLN A 94 -2.23 23.03 1.12
CA GLN A 94 -1.86 22.67 2.50
C GLN A 94 -0.57 21.84 2.54
N PHE A 95 -0.39 20.91 1.59
CA PHE A 95 0.84 20.13 1.46
C PHE A 95 2.01 20.92 0.84
N GLY A 96 1.80 22.19 0.47
CA GLY A 96 2.81 22.99 -0.23
C GLY A 96 3.19 22.40 -1.59
N ALA A 97 2.31 21.60 -2.19
CA ALA A 97 2.54 21.02 -3.50
C ALA A 97 2.13 22.00 -4.60
N GLN A 98 2.94 22.09 -5.64
CA GLN A 98 2.69 22.95 -6.79
C GLN A 98 2.41 22.16 -8.06
N MET A 99 2.66 20.87 -8.03
CA MET A 99 2.53 19.99 -9.18
C MET A 99 1.89 18.66 -8.79
N GLN A 100 1.15 18.09 -9.70
CA GLN A 100 0.77 16.69 -9.67
C GLN A 100 2.05 15.80 -9.73
N SER A 101 1.91 14.49 -9.54
CA SER A 101 3.05 13.56 -9.43
C SER A 101 4.02 13.87 -8.28
N THR A 102 3.55 14.60 -7.29
CA THR A 102 4.28 14.84 -6.03
C THR A 102 3.98 13.71 -5.06
N LEU A 103 5.04 13.10 -4.54
CA LEU A 103 4.99 12.05 -3.51
C LEU A 103 5.56 12.63 -2.21
N ILE A 104 4.80 12.54 -1.12
CA ILE A 104 5.19 13.07 0.19
C ILE A 104 5.06 11.96 1.20
N VAL A 105 6.10 11.69 1.98
CA VAL A 105 6.08 10.66 3.01
C VAL A 105 6.18 11.25 4.41
N PHE A 106 5.45 10.62 5.33
CA PHE A 106 5.40 10.98 6.74
C PHE A 106 5.69 9.77 7.61
N LYS A 107 6.37 10.02 8.70
CA LYS A 107 6.48 9.12 9.85
C LYS A 107 5.61 9.70 10.96
N GLY A 108 4.39 9.17 11.11
CA GLY A 108 3.40 9.80 11.96
C GLY A 108 3.07 11.24 11.48
N ASP A 109 3.23 12.22 12.34
CA ASP A 109 2.95 13.63 12.03
C ASP A 109 4.12 14.38 11.36
N LYS A 110 5.28 13.72 11.21
CA LYS A 110 6.48 14.34 10.66
C LYS A 110 6.67 14.00 9.19
N GLU A 111 6.74 15.01 8.31
CA GLU A 111 7.19 14.83 6.95
C GLU A 111 8.67 14.44 6.92
N THR A 112 8.98 13.33 6.28
CA THR A 112 10.35 12.78 6.23
C THR A 112 10.96 12.82 4.83
N GLY A 113 10.18 13.13 3.81
CA GLY A 113 10.69 13.30 2.46
C GLY A 113 9.60 13.62 1.44
N ARG A 114 10.02 14.11 0.30
CA ARG A 114 9.16 14.33 -0.88
C ARG A 114 9.94 14.25 -2.18
N SER A 115 9.24 13.96 -3.26
CA SER A 115 9.77 14.03 -4.61
C SER A 115 8.68 14.53 -5.57
N VAL A 116 9.09 15.10 -6.68
CA VAL A 116 8.20 15.59 -7.75
C VAL A 116 8.59 14.93 -9.04
N GLY A 117 7.65 14.25 -9.70
CA GLY A 117 7.86 13.67 -11.02
C GLY A 117 8.79 12.47 -11.09
N ASP A 118 9.16 11.89 -9.97
CA ASP A 118 10.03 10.70 -9.93
C ASP A 118 9.26 9.45 -10.39
N THR A 119 9.85 8.70 -11.30
CA THR A 119 9.30 7.44 -11.83
C THR A 119 10.26 6.27 -11.68
N LYS A 120 11.43 6.49 -11.07
CA LYS A 120 12.45 5.46 -10.86
C LYS A 120 12.14 4.64 -9.63
N GLU A 121 12.00 3.33 -9.80
CA GLU A 121 11.61 2.42 -8.71
C GLU A 121 12.57 2.49 -7.51
N ALA A 122 13.88 2.46 -7.74
CA ALA A 122 14.87 2.53 -6.65
C ALA A 122 14.79 3.86 -5.87
N SER A 123 14.57 4.97 -6.55
CA SER A 123 14.43 6.29 -5.94
C SER A 123 13.14 6.39 -5.13
N ILE A 124 12.02 5.92 -5.67
CA ILE A 124 10.74 5.90 -4.96
C ILE A 124 10.81 4.95 -3.75
N ALA A 125 11.44 3.76 -3.89
CA ALA A 125 11.64 2.84 -2.77
C ALA A 125 12.42 3.51 -1.62
N SER A 126 13.47 4.26 -1.95
CA SER A 126 14.25 5.02 -0.96
C SER A 126 13.42 6.11 -0.29
N LEU A 127 12.53 6.76 -1.02
CA LEU A 127 11.61 7.75 -0.47
C LEU A 127 10.63 7.08 0.50
N LEU A 128 9.96 6.00 0.09
CA LEU A 128 9.00 5.29 0.94
C LEU A 128 9.63 4.77 2.23
N ALA A 129 10.89 4.32 2.17
CA ALA A 129 11.62 3.84 3.35
C ALA A 129 11.78 4.91 4.44
N LYS A 130 11.74 6.19 4.09
CA LYS A 130 11.81 7.30 5.06
C LYS A 130 10.56 7.43 5.92
N ALA A 131 9.47 6.78 5.55
CA ALA A 131 8.23 6.73 6.34
C ALA A 131 8.25 5.67 7.45
N LEU A 132 9.19 4.72 7.40
CA LEU A 132 9.27 3.57 8.30
C LEU A 132 9.99 3.85 9.62
#